data_dfd6f5a5b3044dce1e9ac8ac5869dcd2
#
_entry.id   dfd6f5a5b3044dce1e9ac8ac5869dcd2
#
_cell.length_a   1.000
_cell.length_b   1.000
_cell.length_c   1.000
_cell.angle_alpha   90.00
_cell.angle_beta   90.00
_cell.angle_gamma   90.00
#
_symmetry.space_group_name_H-M   'P 1'
#
loop_
_entity.id
_entity.type
_entity.pdbx_description
1 polymer ?
#
loop_
_entity_poly.entity_id
_entity_poly.type
_entity_poly.pdbx_seq_one_letter_code
_entity_poly.pdbx_strand_id
1 'polypeptide(L)'
;MMSRDRSRALCILLFESVLTCLCCIAAIWIRFGSEGRLVLSDWHEWLKILLSMVVVQSSFYIFDLYEFRLIRRRSTLYIRICQALGLASIALAVVFYAFPQTTVGRGVFLVSVLLMLTLMAWWRVWVMWVLGHPRLAERVLILGTEKNAVDLAREMLERLEVGYKVVGFVGDDPKLVGQSLINPRVVGVSSDLEEIVRRYEADRIVVAVSDRRGRLPLDPLLKLKLRDDVAVEESASFYERLTGKISTEMMRPSSFIFSEGSRLRRTYKRVRALADAVFAALGLTLSMPLMALTAIAIRLESRGPILYTQERVGAHNRTFSIIKFRSMVTDAEKDGPVWAGEADPRVTRVGRIIRKLRIDELPQFINVLRGEMSFIGPRPERPVFVKQLEQAIPFYSQRHLLKPGLTGWAQLRYPYGASIEDSIEKLKYDLYYIKNQSPMLDAMILFDTIRIVLFGRGAR
;
A
#
# COMPACT_ATOMS: atom_id res chain seq x y z
N MET A 1 -11.90 11.48 5.63
CA MET A 1 -11.63 12.31 4.44
C MET A 1 -10.59 11.58 3.58
N MET A 2 -10.94 11.18 2.36
CA MET A 2 -10.01 10.47 1.47
C MET A 2 -8.84 11.39 1.11
N SER A 3 -7.61 10.88 1.10
CA SER A 3 -6.46 11.67 0.64
C SER A 3 -6.67 12.11 -0.82
N ARG A 4 -6.21 13.30 -1.19
CA ARG A 4 -6.32 13.87 -2.55
C ARG A 4 -5.83 12.90 -3.63
N ASP A 5 -4.82 12.10 -3.31
CA ASP A 5 -4.28 11.06 -4.19
C ASP A 5 -5.27 9.91 -4.42
N ARG A 6 -6.01 9.49 -3.38
CA ARG A 6 -7.05 8.46 -3.51
C ARG A 6 -8.23 8.98 -4.33
N SER A 7 -8.62 10.23 -4.14
CA SER A 7 -9.69 10.84 -4.94
C SER A 7 -9.27 10.96 -6.41
N ARG A 8 -8.03 11.38 -6.69
CA ARG A 8 -7.48 11.43 -8.05
C ARG A 8 -7.41 10.04 -8.69
N ALA A 9 -6.89 9.05 -7.97
CA ALA A 9 -6.85 7.66 -8.45
C ALA A 9 -8.25 7.12 -8.74
N LEU A 10 -9.23 7.41 -7.88
CA LEU A 10 -10.62 7.01 -8.10
C LEU A 10 -11.23 7.69 -9.33
N CYS A 11 -11.02 9.00 -9.50
CA CYS A 11 -11.50 9.72 -10.69
C CYS A 11 -10.90 9.15 -11.98
N ILE A 12 -9.61 8.82 -11.98
CA ILE A 12 -8.93 8.22 -13.13
C ILE A 12 -9.46 6.82 -13.38
N LEU A 13 -9.63 6.00 -12.34
CA LEU A 13 -10.21 4.66 -12.47
C LEU A 13 -11.62 4.73 -13.07
N LEU A 14 -12.47 5.63 -12.60
CA LEU A 14 -13.82 5.81 -13.14
C LEU A 14 -13.78 6.26 -14.60
N PHE A 15 -12.95 7.23 -14.95
CA PHE A 15 -12.79 7.69 -16.32
C PHE A 15 -12.29 6.57 -17.24
N GLU A 16 -11.29 5.81 -16.83
CA GLU A 16 -10.75 4.69 -17.61
C GLU A 16 -11.73 3.53 -17.73
N SER A 17 -12.59 3.33 -16.73
CA SER A 17 -13.69 2.37 -16.84
C SER A 17 -14.67 2.77 -17.94
N VAL A 18 -15.05 4.04 -17.97
CA VAL A 18 -15.91 4.59 -19.05
C VAL A 18 -15.19 4.50 -20.40
N LEU A 19 -13.91 4.85 -20.46
CA LEU A 19 -13.11 4.78 -21.69
C LEU A 19 -13.00 3.33 -22.21
N THR A 20 -12.80 2.35 -21.31
CA THR A 20 -12.79 0.93 -21.65
C THR A 20 -14.12 0.49 -22.27
N CYS A 21 -15.25 0.88 -21.65
CA CYS A 21 -16.58 0.61 -22.19
C CYS A 21 -16.76 1.24 -23.58
N LEU A 22 -16.37 2.49 -23.75
CA LEU A 22 -16.43 3.19 -25.04
C LEU A 22 -15.59 2.51 -26.12
N CYS A 23 -14.37 2.02 -25.76
CA CYS A 23 -13.54 1.25 -26.70
C CYS A 23 -14.22 -0.04 -27.16
N CYS A 24 -14.87 -0.77 -26.26
CA CYS A 24 -15.61 -1.98 -26.58
C CYS A 24 -16.82 -1.66 -27.49
N ILE A 25 -17.60 -0.64 -27.15
CA ILE A 25 -18.76 -0.20 -27.95
C ILE A 25 -18.28 0.24 -29.34
N ALA A 26 -17.25 1.09 -29.42
CA ALA A 26 -16.68 1.53 -30.69
C ALA A 26 -16.17 0.37 -31.54
N ALA A 27 -15.53 -0.64 -30.95
CA ALA A 27 -15.08 -1.83 -31.66
C ALA A 27 -16.26 -2.64 -32.25
N ILE A 28 -17.41 -2.74 -31.54
CA ILE A 28 -18.63 -3.35 -32.05
C ILE A 28 -19.14 -2.58 -33.27
N TRP A 29 -19.20 -1.23 -33.18
CA TRP A 29 -19.64 -0.37 -34.27
C TRP A 29 -18.70 -0.45 -35.49
N ILE A 30 -17.38 -0.45 -35.27
CA ILE A 30 -16.40 -0.58 -36.35
C ILE A 30 -16.55 -1.92 -37.07
N ARG A 31 -16.87 -2.99 -36.33
CA ARG A 31 -16.95 -4.35 -36.89
C ARG A 31 -18.28 -4.63 -37.57
N PHE A 32 -19.40 -4.19 -36.99
CA PHE A 32 -20.76 -4.55 -37.43
C PHE A 32 -21.52 -3.39 -38.12
N GLY A 33 -20.95 -2.19 -38.13
CA GLY A 33 -21.63 -1.02 -38.75
C GLY A 33 -23.02 -0.79 -38.19
N SER A 34 -24.01 -0.67 -39.06
CA SER A 34 -25.43 -0.44 -38.69
C SER A 34 -26.02 -1.57 -37.84
N GLU A 35 -25.54 -2.81 -37.96
CA GLU A 35 -25.99 -3.96 -37.18
C GLU A 35 -25.49 -3.93 -35.72
N GLY A 36 -24.52 -3.08 -35.43
CA GLY A 36 -23.97 -2.93 -34.06
C GLY A 36 -25.06 -2.56 -33.04
N ARG A 37 -26.15 -1.91 -33.44
CA ARG A 37 -27.29 -1.63 -32.54
C ARG A 37 -28.01 -2.91 -32.11
N LEU A 38 -28.17 -3.88 -32.99
CA LEU A 38 -28.77 -5.17 -32.66
C LEU A 38 -27.90 -5.95 -31.68
N VAL A 39 -26.58 -5.93 -31.86
CA VAL A 39 -25.64 -6.57 -30.94
C VAL A 39 -25.74 -5.91 -29.55
N LEU A 40 -25.77 -4.61 -29.47
CA LEU A 40 -25.86 -3.88 -28.18
C LEU A 40 -27.25 -3.94 -27.54
N SER A 41 -28.28 -4.40 -28.24
CA SER A 41 -29.60 -4.63 -27.63
C SER A 41 -29.66 -5.88 -26.77
N ASP A 42 -28.71 -6.80 -26.93
CA ASP A 42 -28.59 -8.00 -26.07
C ASP A 42 -27.88 -7.64 -24.74
N TRP A 43 -28.54 -7.91 -23.61
CA TRP A 43 -27.99 -7.66 -22.29
C TRP A 43 -26.75 -8.51 -22.00
N HIS A 44 -26.55 -9.65 -22.64
CA HIS A 44 -25.36 -10.48 -22.51
C HIS A 44 -24.10 -9.74 -23.03
N GLU A 45 -24.22 -8.89 -24.04
CA GLU A 45 -23.09 -8.11 -24.53
C GLU A 45 -22.61 -7.09 -23.49
N TRP A 46 -23.52 -6.49 -22.74
CA TRP A 46 -23.16 -5.60 -21.64
C TRP A 46 -22.42 -6.33 -20.50
N LEU A 47 -22.77 -7.60 -20.21
CA LEU A 47 -22.02 -8.40 -19.24
C LEU A 47 -20.60 -8.69 -19.74
N LYS A 48 -20.40 -8.94 -21.03
CA LYS A 48 -19.07 -9.14 -21.63
C LYS A 48 -18.23 -7.86 -21.56
N ILE A 49 -18.84 -6.71 -21.83
CA ILE A 49 -18.20 -5.40 -21.70
C ILE A 49 -17.81 -5.16 -20.23
N LEU A 50 -18.70 -5.40 -19.29
CA LEU A 50 -18.43 -5.28 -17.85
C LEU A 50 -17.30 -6.21 -17.39
N LEU A 51 -17.31 -7.46 -17.83
CA LEU A 51 -16.24 -8.42 -17.55
C LEU A 51 -14.90 -7.91 -18.09
N SER A 52 -14.86 -7.45 -19.34
CA SER A 52 -13.66 -6.89 -19.96
C SER A 52 -13.15 -5.67 -19.20
N MET A 53 -14.05 -4.78 -18.76
CA MET A 53 -13.72 -3.62 -17.95
C MET A 53 -13.07 -4.04 -16.62
N VAL A 54 -13.66 -4.99 -15.89
CA VAL A 54 -13.13 -5.45 -14.60
C VAL A 54 -11.74 -6.08 -14.78
N VAL A 55 -11.55 -6.91 -15.81
CA VAL A 55 -10.27 -7.56 -16.08
C VAL A 55 -9.19 -6.55 -16.47
N VAL A 56 -9.52 -5.57 -17.34
CA VAL A 56 -8.57 -4.52 -17.74
C VAL A 56 -8.18 -3.65 -16.55
N GLN A 57 -9.15 -3.21 -15.72
CA GLN A 57 -8.87 -2.38 -14.55
C GLN A 57 -8.03 -3.13 -13.51
N SER A 58 -8.33 -4.42 -13.28
CA SER A 58 -7.52 -5.26 -12.40
C SER A 58 -6.09 -5.39 -12.91
N SER A 59 -5.90 -5.56 -14.22
CA SER A 59 -4.58 -5.63 -14.85
C SER A 59 -3.83 -4.29 -14.74
N PHE A 60 -4.51 -3.15 -14.91
CA PHE A 60 -3.91 -1.82 -14.72
C PHE A 60 -3.44 -1.60 -13.29
N TYR A 61 -4.21 -2.07 -12.32
CA TYR A 61 -3.83 -2.03 -10.92
C TYR A 61 -2.60 -2.93 -10.65
N ILE A 62 -2.58 -4.15 -11.18
CA ILE A 62 -1.46 -5.09 -11.04
C ILE A 62 -0.14 -4.50 -11.55
N PHE A 63 -0.17 -3.71 -12.63
CA PHE A 63 1.01 -3.06 -13.19
C PHE A 63 1.30 -1.67 -12.62
N ASP A 64 0.74 -1.32 -11.46
CA ASP A 64 0.96 -0.05 -10.75
C ASP A 64 0.61 1.20 -11.57
N LEU A 65 -0.31 1.08 -12.52
CA LEU A 65 -0.71 2.21 -13.36
C LEU A 65 -1.49 3.28 -12.58
N TYR A 66 -1.98 2.98 -11.38
CA TYR A 66 -2.61 3.93 -10.45
C TYR A 66 -1.65 4.50 -9.39
N GLU A 67 -0.40 4.01 -9.33
CA GLU A 67 0.67 4.59 -8.52
C GLU A 67 1.52 5.55 -9.37
N PHE A 68 1.11 6.82 -9.43
CA PHE A 68 1.80 7.85 -10.23
C PHE A 68 3.27 8.02 -9.86
N ARG A 69 3.65 7.71 -8.63
CA ARG A 69 5.02 7.77 -8.12
C ARG A 69 6.01 6.87 -8.87
N LEU A 70 5.52 5.76 -9.41
CA LEU A 70 6.36 4.76 -10.10
C LEU A 70 6.49 5.00 -11.60
N ILE A 71 5.71 5.95 -12.15
CA ILE A 71 5.65 6.21 -13.60
C ILE A 71 6.34 7.53 -13.91
N ARG A 72 7.66 7.59 -13.67
CA ARG A 72 8.45 8.81 -13.90
C ARG A 72 8.87 9.03 -15.36
N ARG A 73 8.94 7.96 -16.15
CA ARG A 73 9.39 8.00 -17.57
C ARG A 73 8.26 7.55 -18.49
N ARG A 74 8.05 8.26 -19.60
CA ARG A 74 7.06 7.89 -20.63
C ARG A 74 7.26 6.46 -21.14
N SER A 75 8.52 6.03 -21.34
CA SER A 75 8.84 4.66 -21.74
C SER A 75 8.33 3.60 -20.76
N THR A 76 8.49 3.84 -19.46
CA THR A 76 7.98 2.96 -18.41
C THR A 76 6.45 2.88 -18.44
N LEU A 77 5.76 4.01 -18.70
CA LEU A 77 4.32 4.05 -18.85
C LEU A 77 3.85 3.14 -20.01
N TYR A 78 4.42 3.32 -21.19
CA TYR A 78 4.05 2.50 -22.37
C TYR A 78 4.27 1.02 -22.13
N ILE A 79 5.43 0.64 -21.58
CA ILE A 79 5.75 -0.76 -21.27
C ILE A 79 4.71 -1.34 -20.30
N ARG A 80 4.34 -0.61 -19.24
CA ARG A 80 3.34 -1.07 -18.27
C ARG A 80 1.94 -1.18 -18.86
N ILE A 81 1.53 -0.27 -19.74
CA ILE A 81 0.24 -0.36 -20.45
C ILE A 81 0.22 -1.61 -21.33
N CYS A 82 1.27 -1.84 -22.12
CA CYS A 82 1.37 -3.05 -22.95
C CYS A 82 1.33 -4.33 -22.11
N GLN A 83 2.05 -4.37 -20.98
CA GLN A 83 2.06 -5.52 -20.08
C GLN A 83 0.67 -5.75 -19.45
N ALA A 84 -0.01 -4.68 -19.03
CA ALA A 84 -1.32 -4.77 -18.42
C ALA A 84 -2.39 -5.23 -19.42
N LEU A 85 -2.40 -4.67 -20.62
CA LEU A 85 -3.32 -5.11 -21.69
C LEU A 85 -3.00 -6.51 -22.19
N GLY A 86 -1.71 -6.90 -22.25
CA GLY A 86 -1.30 -8.27 -22.54
C GLY A 86 -1.82 -9.26 -21.51
N LEU A 87 -1.67 -8.95 -20.20
CA LEU A 87 -2.23 -9.78 -19.14
C LEU A 87 -3.76 -9.85 -19.21
N ALA A 88 -4.43 -8.70 -19.42
CA ALA A 88 -5.88 -8.66 -19.58
C ALA A 88 -6.35 -9.53 -20.75
N SER A 89 -5.65 -9.47 -21.89
CA SER A 89 -5.96 -10.28 -23.07
C SER A 89 -5.82 -11.78 -22.79
N ILE A 90 -4.76 -12.19 -22.11
CA ILE A 90 -4.56 -13.60 -21.70
C ILE A 90 -5.66 -14.03 -20.72
N ALA A 91 -5.96 -13.21 -19.70
CA ALA A 91 -6.99 -13.53 -18.73
C ALA A 91 -8.37 -13.66 -19.40
N LEU A 92 -8.73 -12.74 -20.31
CA LEU A 92 -9.98 -12.82 -21.07
C LEU A 92 -10.01 -14.05 -21.98
N ALA A 93 -8.89 -14.40 -22.63
CA ALA A 93 -8.83 -15.61 -23.45
C ALA A 93 -9.06 -16.87 -22.63
N VAL A 94 -8.52 -16.97 -21.40
CA VAL A 94 -8.77 -18.08 -20.48
C VAL A 94 -10.24 -18.14 -20.08
N VAL A 95 -10.83 -16.99 -19.73
CA VAL A 95 -12.27 -16.93 -19.36
C VAL A 95 -13.16 -17.33 -20.54
N PHE A 96 -12.87 -16.85 -21.75
CA PHE A 96 -13.61 -17.17 -22.96
C PHE A 96 -13.48 -18.66 -23.35
N TYR A 97 -12.32 -19.26 -23.09
CA TYR A 97 -12.14 -20.70 -23.27
C TYR A 97 -12.94 -21.53 -22.25
N ALA A 98 -12.92 -21.11 -20.97
CA ALA A 98 -13.65 -21.80 -19.91
C ALA A 98 -15.18 -21.63 -20.00
N PHE A 99 -15.62 -20.45 -20.47
CA PHE A 99 -17.03 -20.08 -20.60
C PHE A 99 -17.33 -19.56 -22.03
N PRO A 100 -17.54 -20.47 -23.01
CA PRO A 100 -17.72 -20.08 -24.41
C PRO A 100 -18.87 -19.10 -24.67
N GLN A 101 -19.88 -19.07 -23.79
CA GLN A 101 -21.00 -18.14 -23.86
C GLN A 101 -20.61 -16.65 -23.64
N THR A 102 -19.43 -16.41 -23.04
CA THR A 102 -18.89 -15.07 -22.78
C THR A 102 -17.97 -14.57 -23.90
N THR A 103 -17.78 -15.36 -24.97
CA THR A 103 -16.86 -14.99 -26.05
C THR A 103 -17.29 -13.73 -26.77
N VAL A 104 -16.35 -12.83 -26.94
CA VAL A 104 -16.44 -11.65 -27.82
C VAL A 104 -15.87 -12.04 -29.19
N GLY A 105 -16.48 -11.60 -30.27
CA GLY A 105 -15.99 -11.91 -31.62
C GLY A 105 -14.52 -11.49 -31.78
N ARG A 106 -13.67 -12.35 -32.40
CA ARG A 106 -12.22 -12.14 -32.53
C ARG A 106 -11.85 -10.77 -33.10
N GLY A 107 -12.65 -10.29 -34.08
CA GLY A 107 -12.43 -8.96 -34.69
C GLY A 107 -12.75 -7.82 -33.73
N VAL A 108 -13.85 -7.94 -32.95
CA VAL A 108 -14.20 -6.94 -31.92
C VAL A 108 -13.14 -6.90 -30.84
N PHE A 109 -12.68 -8.06 -30.39
CA PHE A 109 -11.61 -8.16 -29.39
C PHE A 109 -10.31 -7.46 -29.84
N LEU A 110 -9.84 -7.76 -31.04
CA LEU A 110 -8.63 -7.13 -31.59
C LEU A 110 -8.76 -5.61 -31.70
N VAL A 111 -9.87 -5.13 -32.28
CA VAL A 111 -10.13 -3.68 -32.39
C VAL A 111 -10.22 -3.02 -31.03
N SER A 112 -10.90 -3.65 -30.06
CA SER A 112 -11.00 -3.13 -28.68
C SER A 112 -9.61 -2.97 -28.05
N VAL A 113 -8.74 -3.98 -28.14
CA VAL A 113 -7.37 -3.95 -27.59
C VAL A 113 -6.54 -2.83 -28.24
N LEU A 114 -6.63 -2.66 -29.56
CA LEU A 114 -5.91 -1.59 -30.28
C LEU A 114 -6.40 -0.20 -29.89
N LEU A 115 -7.74 -0.02 -29.78
CA LEU A 115 -8.33 1.23 -29.30
C LEU A 115 -7.92 1.54 -27.84
N MET A 116 -7.97 0.52 -26.96
CA MET A 116 -7.52 0.68 -25.58
C MET A 116 -6.03 1.05 -25.52
N LEU A 117 -5.16 0.38 -26.28
CA LEU A 117 -3.73 0.69 -26.30
C LEU A 117 -3.47 2.15 -26.67
N THR A 118 -4.10 2.62 -27.75
CA THR A 118 -3.87 3.98 -28.28
C THR A 118 -4.51 5.05 -27.37
N LEU A 119 -5.79 4.90 -27.02
CA LEU A 119 -6.51 5.90 -26.25
C LEU A 119 -6.06 5.97 -24.79
N MET A 120 -5.78 4.82 -24.16
CA MET A 120 -5.25 4.80 -22.79
C MET A 120 -3.85 5.39 -22.70
N ALA A 121 -2.98 5.08 -23.70
CA ALA A 121 -1.64 5.67 -23.74
C ALA A 121 -1.70 7.19 -23.92
N TRP A 122 -2.52 7.68 -24.85
CA TRP A 122 -2.74 9.10 -25.07
C TRP A 122 -3.31 9.81 -23.84
N TRP A 123 -4.37 9.25 -23.25
CA TRP A 123 -5.00 9.75 -22.02
C TRP A 123 -4.01 9.86 -20.87
N ARG A 124 -3.23 8.82 -20.63
CA ARG A 124 -2.23 8.78 -19.55
C ARG A 124 -1.13 9.80 -19.74
N VAL A 125 -0.63 9.99 -20.97
CA VAL A 125 0.35 11.03 -21.27
C VAL A 125 -0.25 12.42 -21.00
N TRP A 126 -1.50 12.64 -21.40
CA TRP A 126 -2.22 13.90 -21.14
C TRP A 126 -2.39 14.15 -19.64
N VAL A 127 -2.83 13.14 -18.87
CA VAL A 127 -2.96 13.24 -17.41
C VAL A 127 -1.62 13.56 -16.75
N MET A 128 -0.55 12.89 -17.16
CA MET A 128 0.80 13.19 -16.63
C MET A 128 1.23 14.61 -16.94
N TRP A 129 0.92 15.11 -18.14
CA TRP A 129 1.22 16.50 -18.52
C TRP A 129 0.41 17.50 -17.68
N VAL A 130 -0.89 17.26 -17.48
CA VAL A 130 -1.77 18.12 -16.68
C VAL A 130 -1.35 18.10 -15.20
N LEU A 131 -1.22 16.90 -14.61
CA LEU A 131 -0.87 16.76 -13.18
C LEU A 131 0.56 17.20 -12.86
N GLY A 132 1.47 17.10 -13.82
CA GLY A 132 2.85 17.61 -13.71
C GLY A 132 2.99 19.12 -13.86
N HIS A 133 1.89 19.84 -14.13
CA HIS A 133 1.96 21.27 -14.32
C HIS A 133 2.18 22.00 -12.99
N PRO A 134 3.24 22.81 -12.82
CA PRO A 134 3.60 23.48 -11.55
C PRO A 134 2.49 24.34 -10.93
N ARG A 135 1.54 24.85 -11.76
CA ARG A 135 0.40 25.66 -11.31
C ARG A 135 -0.66 24.86 -10.55
N LEU A 136 -0.69 23.52 -10.70
CA LEU A 136 -1.64 22.65 -10.02
C LEU A 136 -1.09 22.05 -8.73
N ALA A 137 0.21 22.30 -8.42
CA ALA A 137 0.81 21.89 -7.18
C ALA A 137 0.32 22.77 -6.03
N GLU A 138 -0.17 22.15 -4.95
CA GLU A 138 -0.58 22.85 -3.73
C GLU A 138 0.66 23.42 -3.04
N ARG A 139 0.65 24.73 -2.80
CA ARG A 139 1.76 25.46 -2.18
C ARG A 139 1.72 25.30 -0.67
N VAL A 140 2.71 24.62 -0.11
CA VAL A 140 2.78 24.27 1.31
C VAL A 140 3.82 25.14 2.01
N LEU A 141 3.37 25.86 3.05
CA LEU A 141 4.22 26.59 3.97
C LEU A 141 4.40 25.77 5.25
N ILE A 142 5.62 25.58 5.70
CA ILE A 142 5.92 24.82 6.91
C ILE A 142 6.17 25.78 8.06
N LEU A 143 5.32 25.73 9.09
CA LEU A 143 5.48 26.51 10.31
C LEU A 143 6.32 25.71 11.32
N GLY A 144 7.54 26.14 11.51
CA GLY A 144 8.58 25.51 12.32
C GLY A 144 9.89 25.36 11.54
N THR A 145 11.02 25.39 12.25
CA THR A 145 12.38 25.28 11.71
C THR A 145 13.17 24.15 12.36
N GLU A 146 12.53 23.39 13.25
CA GLU A 146 13.13 22.28 13.98
C GLU A 146 13.30 21.02 13.10
N LYS A 147 14.00 20.02 13.61
CA LYS A 147 14.28 18.75 12.90
C LYS A 147 13.05 18.15 12.24
N ASN A 148 11.92 18.13 12.94
CA ASN A 148 10.66 17.58 12.42
C ASN A 148 10.17 18.30 11.15
N ALA A 149 10.35 19.62 11.08
CA ALA A 149 10.01 20.44 9.92
C ALA A 149 10.91 20.11 8.72
N VAL A 150 12.22 19.97 8.98
CA VAL A 150 13.23 19.65 7.96
C VAL A 150 13.01 18.22 7.42
N ASP A 151 12.77 17.26 8.29
CA ASP A 151 12.53 15.86 7.89
C ASP A 151 11.24 15.73 7.07
N LEU A 152 10.19 16.45 7.44
CA LEU A 152 8.96 16.52 6.65
C LEU A 152 9.21 17.14 5.27
N ALA A 153 9.96 18.24 5.20
CA ALA A 153 10.28 18.89 3.93
C ALA A 153 11.12 17.98 3.03
N ARG A 154 12.09 17.23 3.59
CA ARG A 154 12.90 16.27 2.85
C ARG A 154 12.01 15.19 2.24
N GLU A 155 11.10 14.61 3.02
CA GLU A 155 10.14 13.62 2.55
C GLU A 155 9.24 14.17 1.43
N MET A 156 8.82 15.45 1.53
CA MET A 156 8.05 16.12 0.48
C MET A 156 8.86 16.32 -0.80
N LEU A 157 10.14 16.71 -0.68
CA LEU A 157 11.03 16.95 -1.83
C LEU A 157 11.39 15.65 -2.55
N GLU A 158 11.57 14.55 -1.82
CA GLU A 158 11.77 13.22 -2.42
C GLU A 158 10.52 12.73 -3.16
N ARG A 159 9.35 13.29 -2.84
CA ARG A 159 8.04 12.92 -3.39
C ARG A 159 7.38 14.06 -4.18
N LEU A 160 8.15 14.82 -4.94
CA LEU A 160 7.67 15.97 -5.75
C LEU A 160 6.44 15.67 -6.62
N GLU A 161 6.18 14.40 -6.90
CA GLU A 161 5.06 13.94 -7.74
C GLU A 161 3.69 13.94 -7.03
N VAL A 162 3.66 14.19 -5.71
CA VAL A 162 2.42 14.18 -4.91
C VAL A 162 1.60 15.45 -5.08
N GLY A 163 2.07 16.38 -5.93
CA GLY A 163 1.35 17.62 -6.22
C GLY A 163 1.41 18.63 -5.07
N TYR A 164 2.47 18.57 -4.25
CA TYR A 164 2.81 19.55 -3.23
C TYR A 164 4.11 20.27 -3.61
N LYS A 165 4.13 21.59 -3.38
CA LYS A 165 5.33 22.42 -3.53
C LYS A 165 5.61 23.13 -2.22
N VAL A 166 6.72 22.80 -1.57
CA VAL A 166 7.15 23.54 -0.38
C VAL A 166 7.61 24.94 -0.82
N VAL A 167 6.97 25.98 -0.29
CA VAL A 167 7.28 27.38 -0.64
C VAL A 167 8.26 28.04 0.34
N GLY A 168 8.33 27.55 1.58
CA GLY A 168 9.25 28.05 2.59
C GLY A 168 8.98 27.51 3.98
N PHE A 169 9.88 27.89 4.89
CA PHE A 169 9.74 27.69 6.32
C PHE A 169 9.43 29.02 6.99
N VAL A 170 8.63 28.98 8.05
CA VAL A 170 8.38 30.11 8.94
C VAL A 170 8.82 29.70 10.33
N GLY A 171 9.67 30.49 10.98
CA GLY A 171 10.20 30.23 12.32
C GLY A 171 9.91 31.36 13.28
N ASP A 172 10.39 31.22 14.52
CA ASP A 172 10.29 32.29 15.54
C ASP A 172 11.57 33.11 15.65
N ASP A 173 12.72 32.58 15.17
CA ASP A 173 14.01 33.27 15.23
C ASP A 173 14.26 34.11 13.96
N PRO A 174 14.30 35.44 14.06
CA PRO A 174 14.58 36.33 12.92
C PRO A 174 15.94 36.07 12.28
N LYS A 175 16.93 35.54 13.02
CA LYS A 175 18.28 35.26 12.51
C LYS A 175 18.29 34.16 11.46
N LEU A 176 17.28 33.28 11.44
CA LEU A 176 17.16 32.20 10.48
C LEU A 176 16.54 32.65 9.15
N VAL A 177 15.95 33.84 9.08
CA VAL A 177 15.30 34.34 7.86
C VAL A 177 16.34 34.49 6.74
N GLY A 178 16.02 33.93 5.58
CA GLY A 178 16.92 33.88 4.42
C GLY A 178 17.87 32.68 4.41
N GLN A 179 18.09 32.00 5.55
CA GLN A 179 18.93 30.81 5.59
C GLN A 179 18.21 29.57 4.98
N SER A 180 18.99 28.72 4.34
CA SER A 180 18.51 27.46 3.79
C SER A 180 18.71 26.34 4.81
N LEU A 181 17.63 25.82 5.37
CA LEU A 181 17.66 24.61 6.21
C LEU A 181 17.74 23.36 5.32
N ILE A 182 16.96 23.40 4.29
CA ILE A 182 16.93 22.53 3.11
C ILE A 182 16.28 23.41 2.03
N ASN A 183 16.43 23.15 0.75
CA ASN A 183 15.71 23.95 -0.25
C ASN A 183 14.20 23.63 -0.17
N PRO A 184 13.30 24.61 0.17
CA PRO A 184 13.45 26.06 0.22
C PRO A 184 14.00 26.63 1.54
N ARG A 185 14.24 27.96 1.55
CA ARG A 185 14.75 28.71 2.70
C ARG A 185 13.66 29.11 3.71
N VAL A 186 14.09 29.64 4.86
CA VAL A 186 13.22 30.34 5.81
C VAL A 186 12.79 31.66 5.21
N VAL A 187 11.47 31.87 5.06
CA VAL A 187 10.91 33.01 4.32
C VAL A 187 10.43 34.15 5.22
N GLY A 188 10.34 33.92 6.54
CA GLY A 188 9.95 34.92 7.51
C GLY A 188 9.71 34.38 8.90
N VAL A 189 9.18 35.21 9.77
CA VAL A 189 8.87 34.94 11.18
C VAL A 189 7.38 34.73 11.39
N SER A 190 7.01 34.03 12.48
CA SER A 190 5.63 33.67 12.83
C SER A 190 4.72 34.90 13.05
N SER A 191 5.28 36.08 13.43
CA SER A 191 4.52 37.34 13.55
C SER A 191 3.93 37.81 12.23
N ASP A 192 4.59 37.52 11.11
CA ASP A 192 4.23 38.00 9.79
C ASP A 192 3.52 36.95 8.94
N LEU A 193 2.99 35.91 9.60
CA LEU A 193 2.43 34.72 8.95
C LEU A 193 1.35 35.06 7.91
N GLU A 194 0.43 35.98 8.22
CA GLU A 194 -0.64 36.39 7.30
C GLU A 194 -0.08 37.03 6.01
N GLU A 195 0.93 37.89 6.14
CA GLU A 195 1.58 38.52 4.99
C GLU A 195 2.36 37.52 4.15
N ILE A 196 3.10 36.60 4.81
CA ILE A 196 3.87 35.55 4.15
C ILE A 196 2.94 34.64 3.35
N VAL A 197 1.82 34.21 3.92
CA VAL A 197 0.83 33.37 3.23
C VAL A 197 0.30 34.04 1.97
N ARG A 198 -0.05 35.31 2.03
CA ARG A 198 -0.50 36.09 0.85
C ARG A 198 0.61 36.28 -0.18
N ARG A 199 1.81 36.63 0.26
CA ARG A 199 2.96 36.87 -0.64
C ARG A 199 3.38 35.63 -1.42
N TYR A 200 3.36 34.45 -0.76
CA TYR A 200 3.74 33.18 -1.38
C TYR A 200 2.54 32.40 -1.91
N GLU A 201 1.33 32.96 -1.79
CA GLU A 201 0.07 32.31 -2.18
C GLU A 201 0.01 30.86 -1.65
N ALA A 202 0.21 30.69 -0.35
CA ALA A 202 0.24 29.37 0.26
C ALA A 202 -1.18 28.82 0.41
N ASP A 203 -1.42 27.63 -0.17
CA ASP A 203 -2.72 26.93 -0.07
C ASP A 203 -2.85 26.16 1.24
N ARG A 204 -1.71 25.81 1.85
CA ARG A 204 -1.65 24.99 3.07
C ARG A 204 -0.55 25.43 4.00
N ILE A 205 -0.85 25.41 5.30
CA ILE A 205 0.13 25.58 6.38
C ILE A 205 0.25 24.24 7.11
N VAL A 206 1.46 23.70 7.19
CA VAL A 206 1.75 22.51 7.98
C VAL A 206 2.50 22.91 9.25
N VAL A 207 1.85 22.71 10.39
CA VAL A 207 2.38 23.07 11.71
C VAL A 207 3.34 21.99 12.19
N ALA A 208 4.65 22.30 12.17
CA ALA A 208 5.73 21.39 12.55
C ALA A 208 6.49 21.83 13.82
N VAL A 209 5.88 22.67 14.64
CA VAL A 209 6.44 23.13 15.92
C VAL A 209 6.29 22.03 16.97
N SER A 210 7.40 21.64 17.61
CA SER A 210 7.42 20.57 18.62
C SER A 210 6.83 21.03 19.94
N ASP A 211 7.22 22.20 20.44
CA ASP A 211 6.63 22.82 21.62
C ASP A 211 5.67 23.95 21.22
N ARG A 212 4.37 23.69 21.42
CA ARG A 212 3.29 24.63 21.06
C ARG A 212 2.97 25.67 22.13
N ARG A 213 3.54 25.52 23.33
CA ARG A 213 3.22 26.41 24.46
C ARG A 213 3.79 27.80 24.20
N GLY A 214 2.90 28.76 23.92
CA GLY A 214 3.26 30.15 23.68
C GLY A 214 3.94 30.45 22.34
N ARG A 215 4.22 29.45 21.49
CA ARG A 215 4.90 29.61 20.17
C ARG A 215 3.97 29.45 18.96
N LEU A 216 2.74 29.00 19.19
CA LEU A 216 1.80 28.82 18.09
C LEU A 216 0.99 30.09 17.87
N PRO A 217 1.05 30.76 16.72
CA PRO A 217 0.27 31.95 16.39
C PRO A 217 -1.19 31.56 16.12
N LEU A 218 -1.98 31.29 17.18
CA LEU A 218 -3.33 30.75 17.06
C LEU A 218 -4.27 31.69 16.32
N ASP A 219 -4.25 32.99 16.65
CA ASP A 219 -5.16 33.97 16.04
C ASP A 219 -4.92 34.12 14.52
N PRO A 220 -3.66 34.31 14.03
CA PRO A 220 -3.38 34.29 12.60
C PRO A 220 -3.81 32.98 11.90
N LEU A 221 -3.53 31.81 12.52
CA LEU A 221 -3.90 30.53 11.94
C LEU A 221 -5.43 30.35 11.83
N LEU A 222 -6.19 30.81 12.85
CA LEU A 222 -7.66 30.79 12.82
C LEU A 222 -8.22 31.72 11.75
N LYS A 223 -7.66 32.94 11.64
CA LYS A 223 -8.07 33.89 10.59
C LYS A 223 -7.83 33.33 9.19
N LEU A 224 -6.64 32.79 8.92
CA LEU A 224 -6.27 32.21 7.62
C LEU A 224 -7.17 31.01 7.29
N LYS A 225 -7.47 30.17 8.26
CA LYS A 225 -8.36 29.00 8.06
C LYS A 225 -9.81 29.38 7.80
N LEU A 226 -10.32 30.41 8.47
CA LEU A 226 -11.74 30.78 8.42
C LEU A 226 -12.06 31.81 7.34
N ARG A 227 -11.13 32.67 6.96
CA ARG A 227 -11.33 33.79 6.01
C ARG A 227 -10.72 33.54 4.65
N ASP A 228 -9.53 32.95 4.62
CA ASP A 228 -8.73 32.84 3.39
C ASP A 228 -8.72 31.40 2.83
N ASP A 229 -9.56 30.50 3.39
CA ASP A 229 -9.68 29.07 3.00
C ASP A 229 -8.36 28.30 2.94
N VAL A 230 -7.36 28.75 3.73
CA VAL A 230 -6.05 28.11 3.82
C VAL A 230 -6.15 26.84 4.68
N ALA A 231 -5.73 25.72 4.15
CA ALA A 231 -5.75 24.46 4.89
C ALA A 231 -4.67 24.46 5.98
N VAL A 232 -5.05 24.34 7.25
CA VAL A 232 -4.10 24.22 8.37
C VAL A 232 -4.12 22.79 8.90
N GLU A 233 -2.95 22.15 8.94
CA GLU A 233 -2.80 20.76 9.33
C GLU A 233 -1.55 20.54 10.19
N GLU A 234 -1.60 19.55 11.08
CA GLU A 234 -0.46 19.16 11.90
C GLU A 234 0.53 18.31 11.10
N SER A 235 1.85 18.51 11.32
CA SER A 235 2.92 17.79 10.62
C SER A 235 2.79 16.27 10.72
N ALA A 236 2.41 15.74 11.88
CA ALA A 236 2.21 14.30 12.07
C ALA A 236 1.10 13.74 11.17
N SER A 237 -0.06 14.42 11.10
CA SER A 237 -1.18 14.03 10.25
C SER A 237 -0.86 14.17 8.77
N PHE A 238 -0.15 15.23 8.40
CA PHE A 238 0.30 15.47 7.04
C PHE A 238 1.33 14.41 6.59
N TYR A 239 2.32 14.11 7.45
CA TYR A 239 3.31 13.07 7.21
C TYR A 239 2.64 11.70 7.02
N GLU A 240 1.71 11.34 7.89
CA GLU A 240 0.95 10.10 7.82
C GLU A 240 0.18 9.97 6.49
N ARG A 241 -0.47 11.04 6.06
CA ARG A 241 -1.19 11.07 4.78
C ARG A 241 -0.24 11.01 3.58
N LEU A 242 0.92 11.69 3.67
CA LEU A 242 1.91 11.73 2.61
C LEU A 242 2.59 10.37 2.41
N THR A 243 2.94 9.69 3.50
CA THR A 243 3.84 8.55 3.47
C THR A 243 3.14 7.20 3.64
N GLY A 244 1.94 7.19 4.24
CA GLY A 244 1.25 5.96 4.65
C GLY A 244 1.93 5.25 5.82
N LYS A 245 2.70 6.00 6.64
CA LYS A 245 3.37 5.53 7.86
C LYS A 245 3.27 6.58 8.97
N ILE A 246 3.39 6.17 10.23
CA ILE A 246 3.39 7.06 11.38
C ILE A 246 4.84 7.30 11.81
N SER A 247 5.28 8.56 11.89
CA SER A 247 6.58 8.87 12.46
C SER A 247 6.57 8.65 13.97
N THR A 248 7.42 7.76 14.46
CA THR A 248 7.61 7.51 15.89
C THR A 248 8.18 8.72 16.63
N GLU A 249 8.92 9.58 15.93
CA GLU A 249 9.54 10.81 16.46
C GLU A 249 8.52 11.94 16.64
N MET A 250 7.55 12.04 15.70
CA MET A 250 6.48 13.06 15.74
C MET A 250 5.24 12.59 16.54
N MET A 251 5.27 11.33 17.00
CA MET A 251 4.11 10.70 17.63
C MET A 251 3.91 11.21 19.05
N ARG A 252 2.69 11.63 19.34
CA ARG A 252 2.24 11.91 20.71
C ARG A 252 1.43 10.72 21.21
N PRO A 253 1.65 10.23 22.46
CA PRO A 253 0.85 9.13 23.02
C PRO A 253 -0.66 9.41 22.96
N SER A 254 -1.05 10.68 23.14
CA SER A 254 -2.45 11.14 23.05
C SER A 254 -3.07 10.90 21.67
N SER A 255 -2.29 10.91 20.59
CA SER A 255 -2.83 10.69 19.24
C SER A 255 -3.37 9.28 19.04
N PHE A 256 -2.89 8.28 19.80
CA PHE A 256 -3.43 6.93 19.79
C PHE A 256 -4.67 6.80 20.67
N ILE A 257 -4.69 7.49 21.82
CA ILE A 257 -5.82 7.46 22.75
C ILE A 257 -7.05 8.07 22.11
N PHE A 258 -6.87 9.18 21.39
CA PHE A 258 -7.97 9.94 20.78
C PHE A 258 -8.21 9.58 19.28
N SER A 259 -7.49 8.59 18.73
CA SER A 259 -7.74 8.17 17.35
C SER A 259 -9.07 7.42 17.25
N GLU A 260 -9.93 7.84 16.33
CA GLU A 260 -11.21 7.17 16.07
C GLU A 260 -11.06 5.74 15.53
N GLY A 261 -9.91 5.41 14.93
CA GLY A 261 -9.61 4.09 14.38
C GLY A 261 -9.58 2.95 15.41
N SER A 262 -9.33 3.26 16.70
CA SER A 262 -9.37 2.27 17.77
C SER A 262 -10.79 1.76 18.09
N ARG A 263 -11.83 2.46 17.63
CA ARG A 263 -13.26 2.13 17.80
C ARG A 263 -13.86 1.46 16.56
N LEU A 264 -13.14 0.61 15.88
CA LEU A 264 -13.77 -0.24 14.88
C LEU A 264 -14.97 -0.94 15.51
N ARG A 265 -16.15 -0.73 14.91
CA ARG A 265 -17.41 -1.31 15.40
C ARG A 265 -17.21 -2.80 15.66
N ARG A 266 -17.72 -3.32 16.76
CA ARG A 266 -17.69 -4.78 17.08
C ARG A 266 -18.10 -5.64 15.88
N THR A 267 -19.03 -5.12 15.10
CA THR A 267 -19.50 -5.74 13.85
C THR A 267 -18.36 -5.95 12.85
N TYR A 268 -17.52 -4.93 12.61
CA TYR A 268 -16.38 -5.09 11.69
C TYR A 268 -15.39 -6.17 12.16
N LYS A 269 -15.05 -6.17 13.45
CA LYS A 269 -14.16 -7.21 14.03
C LYS A 269 -14.74 -8.61 13.88
N ARG A 270 -16.06 -8.78 14.06
CA ARG A 270 -16.75 -10.08 13.87
C ARG A 270 -16.78 -10.51 12.40
N VAL A 271 -17.15 -9.59 11.50
CA VAL A 271 -17.18 -9.86 10.05
C VAL A 271 -15.79 -10.24 9.56
N ARG A 272 -14.77 -9.53 9.99
CA ARG A 272 -13.38 -9.81 9.67
C ARG A 272 -12.94 -11.19 10.19
N ALA A 273 -13.24 -11.52 11.44
CA ALA A 273 -12.91 -12.83 12.01
C ALA A 273 -13.61 -13.98 11.25
N LEU A 274 -14.86 -13.77 10.84
CA LEU A 274 -15.59 -14.74 10.00
C LEU A 274 -14.93 -14.87 8.61
N ALA A 275 -14.60 -13.75 7.99
CA ALA A 275 -13.90 -13.74 6.69
C ALA A 275 -12.54 -14.46 6.80
N ASP A 276 -11.75 -14.19 7.85
CA ASP A 276 -10.49 -14.87 8.12
C ASP A 276 -10.71 -16.40 8.21
N ALA A 277 -11.72 -16.87 8.94
CA ALA A 277 -12.02 -18.29 9.07
C ALA A 277 -12.45 -18.93 7.74
N VAL A 278 -13.33 -18.27 6.98
CA VAL A 278 -13.79 -18.75 5.67
C VAL A 278 -12.64 -18.83 4.68
N PHE A 279 -11.85 -17.75 4.55
CA PHE A 279 -10.71 -17.75 3.62
C PHE A 279 -9.61 -18.73 4.04
N ALA A 280 -9.39 -18.93 5.34
CA ALA A 280 -8.41 -19.92 5.81
C ALA A 280 -8.89 -21.35 5.54
N ALA A 281 -10.16 -21.65 5.74
CA ALA A 281 -10.74 -22.96 5.43
C ALA A 281 -10.67 -23.25 3.91
N LEU A 282 -11.08 -22.29 3.08
CA LEU A 282 -10.99 -22.41 1.62
C LEU A 282 -9.53 -22.55 1.17
N GLY A 283 -8.63 -21.70 1.68
CA GLY A 283 -7.21 -21.73 1.36
C GLY A 283 -6.56 -23.06 1.75
N LEU A 284 -6.88 -23.58 2.93
CA LEU A 284 -6.39 -24.89 3.39
C LEU A 284 -6.89 -26.02 2.48
N THR A 285 -8.19 -26.03 2.15
CA THR A 285 -8.79 -27.06 1.29
C THR A 285 -8.19 -27.02 -0.12
N LEU A 286 -8.11 -25.84 -0.73
CA LEU A 286 -7.58 -25.69 -2.10
C LEU A 286 -6.07 -25.97 -2.17
N SER A 287 -5.31 -25.66 -1.12
CA SER A 287 -3.87 -25.90 -1.08
C SER A 287 -3.50 -27.32 -0.63
N MET A 288 -4.45 -28.14 -0.16
CA MET A 288 -4.20 -29.48 0.37
C MET A 288 -3.40 -30.39 -0.59
N PRO A 289 -3.70 -30.48 -1.89
CA PRO A 289 -2.90 -31.30 -2.82
C PRO A 289 -1.44 -30.81 -2.91
N LEU A 290 -1.25 -29.50 -2.98
CA LEU A 290 0.08 -28.87 -3.02
C LEU A 290 0.83 -29.10 -1.71
N MET A 291 0.15 -29.00 -0.58
CA MET A 291 0.72 -29.28 0.75
C MET A 291 1.15 -30.73 0.89
N ALA A 292 0.37 -31.69 0.36
CA ALA A 292 0.73 -33.10 0.36
C ALA A 292 1.99 -33.37 -0.50
N LEU A 293 2.05 -32.80 -1.70
CA LEU A 293 3.25 -32.88 -2.56
C LEU A 293 4.47 -32.28 -1.89
N THR A 294 4.30 -31.11 -1.25
CA THR A 294 5.38 -30.43 -0.50
C THR A 294 5.86 -31.31 0.67
N ALA A 295 4.95 -31.91 1.42
CA ALA A 295 5.27 -32.81 2.52
C ALA A 295 6.11 -34.02 2.07
N ILE A 296 5.74 -34.63 0.93
CA ILE A 296 6.50 -35.72 0.30
C ILE A 296 7.88 -35.24 -0.11
N ALA A 297 7.98 -34.10 -0.81
CA ALA A 297 9.26 -33.55 -1.26
C ALA A 297 10.22 -33.28 -0.10
N ILE A 298 9.74 -32.68 1.01
CA ILE A 298 10.54 -32.44 2.22
C ILE A 298 11.02 -33.78 2.82
N ARG A 299 10.17 -34.80 2.86
CA ARG A 299 10.50 -36.10 3.43
C ARG A 299 11.53 -36.87 2.61
N LEU A 300 11.46 -36.73 1.28
CA LEU A 300 12.42 -37.34 0.35
C LEU A 300 13.80 -36.66 0.41
N GLU A 301 13.83 -35.33 0.59
CA GLU A 301 15.10 -34.58 0.63
C GLU A 301 15.88 -34.83 1.94
N SER A 302 15.18 -34.87 3.06
CA SER A 302 15.85 -34.95 4.36
C SER A 302 15.02 -35.63 5.44
N ARG A 303 15.66 -36.40 6.31
CA ARG A 303 15.04 -37.05 7.49
C ARG A 303 14.61 -36.00 8.52
N GLY A 304 13.50 -36.24 9.23
CA GLY A 304 13.01 -35.38 10.29
C GLY A 304 11.54 -34.94 10.08
N PRO A 305 11.00 -34.03 10.91
CA PRO A 305 9.61 -33.58 10.84
C PRO A 305 9.35 -32.80 9.58
N ILE A 306 8.15 -32.93 9.00
CA ILE A 306 7.69 -32.19 7.81
C ILE A 306 7.34 -30.76 8.18
N LEU A 307 6.69 -30.60 9.34
CA LEU A 307 6.30 -29.30 9.87
C LEU A 307 7.32 -28.81 10.87
N TYR A 308 7.51 -27.50 10.89
CA TYR A 308 8.30 -26.76 11.85
C TYR A 308 7.40 -25.84 12.65
N THR A 309 7.54 -25.84 13.96
CA THR A 309 6.81 -24.96 14.87
C THR A 309 7.77 -24.05 15.59
N GLN A 310 7.38 -22.80 15.78
CA GLN A 310 8.21 -21.82 16.48
C GLN A 310 7.33 -20.88 17.29
N GLU A 311 7.76 -20.57 18.51
CA GLU A 311 7.07 -19.62 19.37
C GLU A 311 7.19 -18.19 18.83
N ARG A 312 6.06 -17.49 18.77
CA ARG A 312 5.91 -16.11 18.31
C ARG A 312 5.02 -15.32 19.25
N VAL A 313 5.24 -13.98 19.28
CA VAL A 313 4.37 -13.06 20.02
C VAL A 313 3.17 -12.68 19.17
N GLY A 314 1.99 -12.88 19.74
CA GLY A 314 0.70 -12.58 19.14
C GLY A 314 0.00 -11.40 19.80
N ALA A 315 -1.34 -11.35 19.64
CA ALA A 315 -2.17 -10.29 20.22
C ALA A 315 -2.02 -10.23 21.75
N HIS A 316 -1.99 -9.00 22.27
CA HIS A 316 -1.90 -8.70 23.71
C HIS A 316 -0.66 -9.36 24.38
N ASN A 317 0.45 -9.45 23.65
CA ASN A 317 1.71 -10.06 24.07
C ASN A 317 1.61 -11.55 24.47
N ARG A 318 0.53 -12.24 24.03
CA ARG A 318 0.41 -13.69 24.25
C ARG A 318 1.24 -14.44 23.22
N THR A 319 1.99 -15.44 23.64
CA THR A 319 2.75 -16.28 22.72
C THR A 319 1.86 -17.36 22.12
N PHE A 320 2.19 -17.78 20.90
CA PHE A 320 1.57 -18.89 20.19
C PHE A 320 2.60 -19.60 19.31
N SER A 321 2.30 -20.81 18.88
CA SER A 321 3.18 -21.61 18.02
C SER A 321 2.78 -21.44 16.56
N ILE A 322 3.60 -20.70 15.78
CA ILE A 322 3.41 -20.61 14.32
C ILE A 322 3.79 -21.92 13.66
N ILE A 323 2.98 -22.37 12.69
CA ILE A 323 3.16 -23.63 11.98
C ILE A 323 3.62 -23.35 10.56
N LYS A 324 4.74 -23.96 10.13
CA LYS A 324 5.30 -23.85 8.78
C LYS A 324 5.77 -25.19 8.24
N PHE A 325 5.96 -25.30 6.93
CA PHE A 325 6.78 -26.38 6.41
C PHE A 325 8.25 -26.17 6.76
N ARG A 326 8.95 -27.25 7.06
CA ARG A 326 10.40 -27.22 7.29
C ARG A 326 11.11 -26.85 5.99
N SER A 327 11.81 -25.74 6.00
CA SER A 327 12.60 -25.22 4.86
C SER A 327 14.11 -25.19 5.12
N MET A 328 14.52 -25.54 6.35
CA MET A 328 15.90 -25.57 6.77
C MET A 328 16.28 -26.95 7.33
N VAL A 329 17.59 -27.20 7.46
CA VAL A 329 18.12 -28.42 8.14
C VAL A 329 17.65 -28.49 9.59
N THR A 330 17.59 -29.71 10.15
CA THR A 330 17.03 -29.93 11.49
C THR A 330 17.80 -29.25 12.61
N ASP A 331 19.08 -29.00 12.42
CA ASP A 331 20.00 -28.37 13.36
C ASP A 331 20.31 -26.89 13.06
N ALA A 332 19.48 -26.24 12.27
CA ALA A 332 19.68 -24.87 11.83
C ALA A 332 19.76 -23.81 12.94
N GLU A 333 19.31 -24.11 14.13
CA GLU A 333 19.31 -23.19 15.30
C GLU A 333 20.14 -23.71 16.49
N LYS A 334 21.13 -24.58 16.27
CA LYS A 334 22.00 -25.09 17.36
C LYS A 334 22.73 -23.98 18.13
N ASP A 335 23.12 -22.92 17.43
CA ASP A 335 23.86 -21.78 17.99
C ASP A 335 22.91 -20.63 18.44
N GLY A 336 21.64 -20.93 18.59
CA GLY A 336 20.62 -19.96 19.05
C GLY A 336 19.83 -19.25 17.95
N PRO A 337 18.94 -18.33 18.34
CA PRO A 337 18.06 -17.61 17.43
C PRO A 337 18.81 -16.54 16.64
N VAL A 338 18.90 -16.69 15.33
CA VAL A 338 19.49 -15.71 14.40
C VAL A 338 18.45 -15.32 13.34
N TRP A 339 18.44 -14.05 12.93
CA TRP A 339 17.66 -13.63 11.76
C TRP A 339 18.17 -14.30 10.49
N ALA A 340 17.26 -14.79 9.66
CA ALA A 340 17.64 -15.43 8.39
C ALA A 340 18.12 -14.39 7.37
N GLY A 341 19.29 -14.59 6.78
CA GLY A 341 19.82 -13.77 5.69
C GLY A 341 19.28 -14.18 4.31
N GLU A 342 19.59 -13.38 3.28
CA GLU A 342 19.14 -13.65 1.90
C GLU A 342 19.72 -14.97 1.34
N ALA A 343 20.98 -15.28 1.60
CA ALA A 343 21.67 -16.50 1.15
C ALA A 343 22.02 -17.42 2.34
N ASP A 344 21.02 -17.79 3.15
CA ASP A 344 21.22 -18.59 4.35
C ASP A 344 21.61 -20.04 3.98
N PRO A 345 22.80 -20.52 4.33
CA PRO A 345 23.30 -21.86 3.99
C PRO A 345 22.50 -23.00 4.64
N ARG A 346 21.71 -22.70 5.67
CA ARG A 346 20.86 -23.67 6.39
C ARG A 346 19.62 -24.07 5.59
N VAL A 347 19.30 -23.35 4.49
CA VAL A 347 18.11 -23.60 3.67
C VAL A 347 18.33 -24.78 2.74
N THR A 348 17.44 -25.79 2.77
CA THR A 348 17.47 -26.95 1.89
C THR A 348 17.12 -26.59 0.44
N ARG A 349 17.35 -27.49 -0.54
CA ARG A 349 16.98 -27.24 -1.94
C ARG A 349 15.48 -27.10 -2.13
N VAL A 350 14.69 -28.01 -1.57
CA VAL A 350 13.22 -27.90 -1.54
C VAL A 350 12.82 -26.67 -0.74
N GLY A 351 13.50 -26.42 0.40
CA GLY A 351 13.28 -25.24 1.23
C GLY A 351 13.40 -23.91 0.45
N ARG A 352 14.36 -23.80 -0.46
CA ARG A 352 14.56 -22.61 -1.30
C ARG A 352 13.38 -22.38 -2.23
N ILE A 353 12.84 -23.45 -2.83
CA ILE A 353 11.67 -23.36 -3.72
C ILE A 353 10.42 -22.96 -2.95
N ILE A 354 10.13 -23.66 -1.84
CA ILE A 354 8.90 -23.41 -1.07
C ILE A 354 8.89 -22.02 -0.41
N ARG A 355 10.08 -21.50 0.01
CA ARG A 355 10.21 -20.13 0.53
C ARG A 355 10.00 -19.08 -0.56
N LYS A 356 10.58 -19.30 -1.75
CA LYS A 356 10.39 -18.39 -2.88
C LYS A 356 8.92 -18.27 -3.31
N LEU A 357 8.20 -19.38 -3.26
CA LEU A 357 6.79 -19.46 -3.63
C LEU A 357 5.83 -19.25 -2.45
N ARG A 358 6.35 -18.98 -1.23
CA ARG A 358 5.58 -18.84 0.01
C ARG A 358 4.75 -20.07 0.38
N ILE A 359 5.04 -21.24 -0.17
CA ILE A 359 4.36 -22.50 0.12
C ILE A 359 4.66 -22.95 1.57
N ASP A 360 5.83 -22.59 2.10
CA ASP A 360 6.22 -22.89 3.48
C ASP A 360 5.28 -22.24 4.51
N GLU A 361 4.56 -21.20 4.17
CA GLU A 361 3.63 -20.49 5.04
C GLU A 361 2.18 -21.01 4.98
N LEU A 362 1.83 -21.91 4.03
CA LEU A 362 0.45 -22.45 3.89
C LEU A 362 -0.09 -23.13 5.16
N PRO A 363 0.72 -23.86 5.98
CA PRO A 363 0.21 -24.43 7.23
C PRO A 363 -0.27 -23.39 8.26
N GLN A 364 0.10 -22.13 8.11
CA GLN A 364 -0.38 -21.04 8.98
C GLN A 364 -1.89 -20.77 8.85
N PHE A 365 -2.56 -21.25 7.80
CA PHE A 365 -4.02 -21.24 7.74
C PHE A 365 -4.64 -21.93 8.96
N ILE A 366 -3.96 -22.93 9.53
CA ILE A 366 -4.38 -23.58 10.78
C ILE A 366 -4.32 -22.59 11.95
N ASN A 367 -3.28 -21.73 12.04
CA ASN A 367 -3.19 -20.70 13.08
C ASN A 367 -4.30 -19.65 12.93
N VAL A 368 -4.69 -19.32 11.68
CA VAL A 368 -5.83 -18.41 11.42
C VAL A 368 -7.14 -19.06 11.89
N LEU A 369 -7.39 -20.33 11.56
CA LEU A 369 -8.58 -21.07 12.02
C LEU A 369 -8.65 -21.19 13.55
N ARG A 370 -7.49 -21.35 14.21
CA ARG A 370 -7.40 -21.35 15.68
C ARG A 370 -7.63 -19.96 16.29
N GLY A 371 -7.68 -18.92 15.47
CA GLY A 371 -7.84 -17.53 15.92
C GLY A 371 -6.60 -16.90 16.52
N GLU A 372 -5.44 -17.54 16.41
CA GLU A 372 -4.12 -17.05 16.85
C GLU A 372 -3.58 -15.97 15.90
N MET A 373 -3.91 -16.09 14.61
CA MET A 373 -3.53 -15.17 13.52
C MET A 373 -4.76 -14.64 12.78
N SER A 374 -4.53 -13.66 11.92
CA SER A 374 -5.45 -13.10 10.92
C SER A 374 -4.76 -13.13 9.55
N PHE A 375 -5.49 -12.97 8.45
CA PHE A 375 -4.85 -12.77 7.14
C PHE A 375 -4.00 -11.49 7.14
N ILE A 376 -4.52 -10.41 7.71
CA ILE A 376 -3.86 -9.11 7.70
C ILE A 376 -3.48 -8.69 9.12
N GLY A 377 -2.24 -8.29 9.30
CA GLY A 377 -1.73 -7.80 10.59
C GLY A 377 -0.22 -7.62 10.59
N PRO A 378 0.34 -7.13 11.70
CA PRO A 378 1.78 -7.11 11.89
C PRO A 378 2.39 -8.51 11.80
N ARG A 379 3.57 -8.64 11.19
CA ARG A 379 4.26 -9.95 11.15
C ARG A 379 4.68 -10.36 12.55
N PRO A 380 4.39 -11.61 13.01
CA PRO A 380 4.74 -12.05 14.35
C PRO A 380 6.26 -12.25 14.50
N GLU A 381 6.82 -11.70 15.57
CA GLU A 381 8.25 -11.82 15.90
C GLU A 381 8.49 -12.80 17.06
N ARG A 382 9.73 -13.26 17.18
CA ARG A 382 10.15 -14.18 18.28
C ARG A 382 10.20 -13.44 19.62
N PRO A 383 9.83 -14.07 20.75
CA PRO A 383 9.84 -13.43 22.07
C PRO A 383 11.20 -12.83 22.45
N VAL A 384 12.31 -13.47 22.06
CA VAL A 384 13.67 -12.98 22.31
C VAL A 384 13.90 -11.63 21.61
N PHE A 385 13.53 -11.53 20.34
CA PHE A 385 13.69 -10.28 19.58
C PHE A 385 12.71 -9.21 20.03
N VAL A 386 11.48 -9.58 20.39
CA VAL A 386 10.49 -8.62 20.92
C VAL A 386 11.03 -7.94 22.18
N LYS A 387 11.62 -8.69 23.13
CA LYS A 387 12.21 -8.11 24.33
C LYS A 387 13.32 -7.10 24.03
N GLN A 388 14.21 -7.42 23.07
CA GLN A 388 15.27 -6.50 22.63
C GLN A 388 14.71 -5.25 21.96
N LEU A 389 13.73 -5.43 21.08
CA LEU A 389 13.13 -4.34 20.32
C LEU A 389 12.26 -3.42 21.20
N GLU A 390 11.58 -3.94 22.21
CA GLU A 390 10.83 -3.14 23.20
C GLU A 390 11.73 -2.24 24.04
N GLN A 391 12.96 -2.70 24.33
CA GLN A 391 13.95 -1.88 25.03
C GLN A 391 14.56 -0.78 24.16
N ALA A 392 14.73 -1.05 22.86
CA ALA A 392 15.39 -0.15 21.91
C ALA A 392 14.43 0.82 21.21
N ILE A 393 13.15 0.45 21.04
CA ILE A 393 12.19 1.16 20.21
C ILE A 393 10.97 1.57 21.02
N PRO A 394 10.73 2.88 21.22
CA PRO A 394 9.52 3.37 21.87
C PRO A 394 8.25 2.86 21.16
N PHE A 395 7.23 2.52 21.94
CA PHE A 395 5.93 2.06 21.45
C PHE A 395 5.93 0.75 20.64
N TYR A 396 7.00 -0.03 20.66
CA TYR A 396 7.08 -1.28 19.89
C TYR A 396 5.96 -2.27 20.24
N SER A 397 5.58 -2.38 21.51
CA SER A 397 4.50 -3.24 21.99
C SER A 397 3.12 -2.90 21.43
N GLN A 398 2.90 -1.67 20.91
CA GLN A 398 1.63 -1.27 20.33
C GLN A 398 1.24 -2.10 19.10
N ARG A 399 2.21 -2.71 18.41
CA ARG A 399 1.93 -3.61 17.30
C ARG A 399 1.17 -4.88 17.72
N HIS A 400 1.26 -5.26 18.98
CA HIS A 400 0.58 -6.42 19.56
C HIS A 400 -0.87 -6.14 20.00
N LEU A 401 -1.41 -4.94 19.74
CA LEU A 401 -2.83 -4.64 19.92
C LEU A 401 -3.74 -5.42 18.95
N LEU A 402 -3.17 -5.88 17.85
CA LEU A 402 -3.85 -6.69 16.84
C LEU A 402 -3.32 -8.11 16.80
N LYS A 403 -4.12 -9.03 16.23
CA LYS A 403 -3.64 -10.36 15.84
C LYS A 403 -2.55 -10.21 14.78
N PRO A 404 -1.49 -11.00 14.85
CA PRO A 404 -0.49 -11.04 13.80
C PRO A 404 -1.09 -11.55 12.49
N GLY A 405 -0.51 -11.08 11.37
CA GLY A 405 -1.00 -11.39 10.03
C GLY A 405 -0.10 -12.31 9.22
N LEU A 406 -0.70 -13.06 8.30
CA LEU A 406 0.01 -13.73 7.21
C LEU A 406 0.66 -12.69 6.29
N THR A 407 -0.08 -11.63 6.01
CA THR A 407 0.37 -10.43 5.30
C THR A 407 0.07 -9.19 6.13
N GLY A 408 0.63 -8.04 5.75
CA GLY A 408 0.39 -6.79 6.45
C GLY A 408 0.96 -5.59 5.72
N TRP A 409 0.52 -4.40 6.12
CA TRP A 409 0.94 -3.16 5.48
C TRP A 409 2.45 -2.96 5.49
N ALA A 410 3.12 -3.24 6.64
CA ALA A 410 4.57 -3.20 6.74
C ALA A 410 5.25 -4.21 5.81
N GLN A 411 4.72 -5.42 5.67
CA GLN A 411 5.29 -6.46 4.82
C GLN A 411 5.26 -6.10 3.34
N LEU A 412 4.25 -5.34 2.90
CA LEU A 412 4.10 -4.88 1.52
C LEU A 412 4.98 -3.68 1.21
N ARG A 413 5.09 -2.74 2.16
CA ARG A 413 5.78 -1.46 1.95
C ARG A 413 7.26 -1.47 2.32
N TYR A 414 7.64 -2.37 3.24
CA TYR A 414 9.00 -2.55 3.69
C TYR A 414 9.30 -4.05 3.93
N PRO A 415 9.47 -4.85 2.87
CA PRO A 415 9.47 -6.31 2.97
C PRO A 415 10.72 -6.88 3.65
N TYR A 416 11.87 -6.20 3.58
CA TYR A 416 13.16 -6.72 4.07
C TYR A 416 13.76 -5.83 5.15
N GLY A 417 14.64 -6.43 5.95
CA GLY A 417 15.46 -5.83 6.98
C GLY A 417 15.48 -6.66 8.26
N ALA A 418 16.66 -6.79 8.82
CA ALA A 418 16.95 -7.58 10.02
C ALA A 418 17.72 -6.74 11.07
N SER A 419 17.71 -5.41 10.94
CA SER A 419 18.31 -4.47 11.88
C SER A 419 17.25 -3.82 12.79
N ILE A 420 17.73 -3.09 13.81
CA ILE A 420 16.87 -2.28 14.68
C ILE A 420 16.22 -1.16 13.86
N GLU A 421 16.98 -0.52 12.97
CA GLU A 421 16.52 0.54 12.07
C GLU A 421 15.39 0.04 11.15
N ASP A 422 15.55 -1.16 10.59
CA ASP A 422 14.51 -1.80 9.79
C ASP A 422 13.25 -2.10 10.62
N SER A 423 13.44 -2.48 11.87
CA SER A 423 12.34 -2.75 12.80
C SER A 423 11.57 -1.47 13.17
N ILE A 424 12.29 -0.33 13.30
CA ILE A 424 11.68 1.00 13.47
C ILE A 424 10.83 1.35 12.24
N GLU A 425 11.38 1.16 11.04
CA GLU A 425 10.67 1.50 9.81
C GLU A 425 9.42 0.61 9.62
N LYS A 426 9.52 -0.70 9.88
CA LYS A 426 8.36 -1.61 9.88
C LYS A 426 7.31 -1.20 10.90
N LEU A 427 7.73 -0.80 12.12
CA LEU A 427 6.82 -0.34 13.15
C LEU A 427 6.00 0.88 12.69
N LYS A 428 6.60 1.84 11.98
CA LYS A 428 5.90 3.01 11.45
C LYS A 428 4.71 2.62 10.56
N TYR A 429 4.88 1.60 9.71
CA TYR A 429 3.80 1.05 8.87
C TYR A 429 2.80 0.21 9.67
N ASP A 430 3.25 -0.60 10.63
CA ASP A 430 2.36 -1.37 11.51
C ASP A 430 1.44 -0.43 12.32
N LEU A 431 2.00 0.65 12.88
CA LEU A 431 1.23 1.66 13.62
C LEU A 431 0.22 2.38 12.72
N TYR A 432 0.60 2.68 11.47
CA TYR A 432 -0.33 3.25 10.49
C TYR A 432 -1.52 2.32 10.26
N TYR A 433 -1.27 1.03 10.06
CA TYR A 433 -2.31 0.05 9.87
C TYR A 433 -3.24 -0.05 11.10
N ILE A 434 -2.65 -0.10 12.30
CA ILE A 434 -3.41 -0.16 13.57
C ILE A 434 -4.35 1.02 13.72
N LYS A 435 -3.87 2.23 13.39
CA LYS A 435 -4.66 3.47 13.50
C LYS A 435 -5.74 3.59 12.41
N ASN A 436 -5.43 3.17 11.17
CA ASN A 436 -6.25 3.41 9.98
C ASN A 436 -6.96 2.15 9.46
N GLN A 437 -7.20 1.15 10.30
CA GLN A 437 -7.92 -0.06 9.91
C GLN A 437 -9.25 0.28 9.24
N SER A 438 -9.46 -0.28 8.05
CA SER A 438 -10.72 -0.15 7.33
C SER A 438 -10.88 -1.29 6.33
N PRO A 439 -12.12 -1.66 5.93
CA PRO A 439 -12.35 -2.68 4.90
C PRO A 439 -11.61 -2.37 3.59
N MET A 440 -11.52 -1.09 3.24
CA MET A 440 -10.82 -0.66 2.03
C MET A 440 -9.31 -0.87 2.11
N LEU A 441 -8.70 -0.58 3.26
CA LEU A 441 -7.27 -0.82 3.47
C LEU A 441 -6.96 -2.32 3.49
N ASP A 442 -7.84 -3.12 4.13
CA ASP A 442 -7.71 -4.58 4.14
C ASP A 442 -7.80 -5.16 2.72
N ALA A 443 -8.78 -4.72 1.93
CA ALA A 443 -8.92 -5.14 0.53
C ALA A 443 -7.67 -4.78 -0.30
N MET A 444 -7.12 -3.57 -0.13
CA MET A 444 -5.87 -3.17 -0.80
C MET A 444 -4.70 -4.07 -0.41
N ILE A 445 -4.54 -4.37 0.89
CA ILE A 445 -3.46 -5.24 1.37
C ILE A 445 -3.58 -6.64 0.78
N LEU A 446 -4.78 -7.23 0.77
CA LEU A 446 -5.01 -8.55 0.18
C LEU A 446 -4.70 -8.57 -1.31
N PHE A 447 -5.18 -7.57 -2.04
CA PHE A 447 -4.93 -7.47 -3.48
C PHE A 447 -3.44 -7.29 -3.80
N ASP A 448 -2.74 -6.41 -3.09
CA ASP A 448 -1.29 -6.22 -3.22
C ASP A 448 -0.52 -7.51 -2.86
N THR A 449 -0.99 -8.26 -1.86
CA THR A 449 -0.40 -9.55 -1.49
C THR A 449 -0.53 -10.57 -2.62
N ILE A 450 -1.73 -10.71 -3.21
CA ILE A 450 -1.97 -11.60 -4.35
C ILE A 450 -1.05 -11.21 -5.52
N ARG A 451 -0.93 -9.92 -5.81
CA ARG A 451 -0.04 -9.39 -6.84
C ARG A 451 1.43 -9.78 -6.60
N ILE A 452 1.91 -9.63 -5.36
CA ILE A 452 3.30 -9.99 -4.99
C ILE A 452 3.52 -11.50 -5.13
N VAL A 453 2.58 -12.31 -4.66
CA VAL A 453 2.68 -13.78 -4.73
C VAL A 453 2.68 -14.27 -6.19
N LEU A 454 1.78 -13.76 -7.03
CA LEU A 454 1.66 -14.21 -8.42
C LEU A 454 2.78 -13.70 -9.35
N PHE A 455 3.23 -12.47 -9.13
CA PHE A 455 4.18 -11.81 -10.05
C PHE A 455 5.59 -11.63 -9.49
N GLY A 456 5.85 -12.09 -8.26
CA GLY A 456 7.17 -12.10 -7.64
C GLY A 456 7.76 -10.70 -7.38
N ARG A 457 7.00 -9.62 -7.55
CA ARG A 457 7.46 -8.26 -7.29
C ARG A 457 7.49 -8.02 -5.78
N GLY A 458 8.68 -7.93 -5.20
CA GLY A 458 8.90 -7.77 -3.76
C GLY A 458 9.27 -9.06 -3.00
N ALA A 459 9.32 -10.20 -3.66
CA ALA A 459 9.99 -11.40 -3.17
C ALA A 459 11.46 -11.35 -3.60
N ARG A 460 12.34 -10.93 -2.71
CA ARG A 460 13.79 -11.14 -2.82
C ARG A 460 14.22 -12.18 -1.82
#